data_5d5e6c5ba7760089972cdb0776b66577
#
_entry.id   5d5e6c5ba7760089972cdb0776b66577
#
_cell.length_a   1.000
_cell.length_b   1.000
_cell.length_c   1.000
_cell.angle_alpha   90.00
_cell.angle_beta   90.00
_cell.angle_gamma   90.00
#
_symmetry.space_group_name_H-M   'P 1'
#
loop_
_entity.id
_entity.type
_entity.pdbx_description
1 polymer ?
#
loop_
_entity_poly.entity_id
_entity_poly.type
_entity_poly.pdbx_seq_one_letter_code
_entity_poly.pdbx_strand_id
1 'polypeptide(L)'
;MVLLLVAGLWSVSSLGINLATIAQSLDNAVTFVRRMFPLDFPSFGETASLLAETLAVVFLATALSVLLSVPVALAAASSTTRGKVSRSTARTIIVLARAVPDIVLAIFFLRVFGLGAAAGVLAMGIHSVGMIGKLYADALEELDDGPRQSVEAAGGTRGQQFLAALPQPLLPQLIATALHRFDINLRTSVLLGYVGVGGIGLAIADALRSLDYQRGMALALIVLLACVVLELISGAARAALLGRTGGSAGRTSWADRLWRSSAASDIPQNATKTQQAQQAQQDAAEGAPERLTPPWTADRIRRFTSIAVVLVITVAAVRQVDISASSLWNGLLNLPDTLALFFPPSSGGAMDAMLT
;
A
#
# COMPACT_ATOMS: atom_id res chain seq x y z
N MET A 1 18.61 26.78 18.21
CA MET A 1 18.86 27.26 16.84
C MET A 1 20.33 27.51 16.55
N VAL A 2 21.07 28.28 17.39
CA VAL A 2 22.50 28.55 17.17
C VAL A 2 23.34 27.26 17.09
N LEU A 3 23.09 26.30 17.96
CA LEU A 3 23.78 25.00 17.99
C LEU A 3 23.55 24.18 16.73
N LEU A 4 22.34 24.22 16.16
CA LEU A 4 22.00 23.56 14.88
C LEU A 4 22.68 24.25 13.68
N LEU A 5 22.80 25.59 13.71
CA LEU A 5 23.52 26.33 12.68
C LEU A 5 25.02 26.04 12.73
N VAL A 6 25.61 26.02 13.91
CA VAL A 6 27.03 25.69 14.09
C VAL A 6 27.33 24.25 13.69
N ALA A 7 26.48 23.29 14.08
CA ALA A 7 26.58 21.89 13.64
C ALA A 7 26.41 21.74 12.12
N GLY A 8 25.48 22.48 11.51
CA GLY A 8 25.29 22.51 10.07
C GLY A 8 26.52 23.06 9.32
N LEU A 9 27.05 24.18 9.76
CA LEU A 9 28.25 24.77 9.15
C LEU A 9 29.49 23.88 9.32
N TRP A 10 29.63 23.26 10.49
CA TRP A 10 30.72 22.30 10.73
C TRP A 10 30.56 21.06 9.84
N SER A 11 29.35 20.55 9.69
CA SER A 11 29.06 19.42 8.78
C SER A 11 29.40 19.76 7.32
N VAL A 12 29.02 20.95 6.82
CA VAL A 12 29.36 21.39 5.46
C VAL A 12 30.87 21.49 5.28
N SER A 13 31.60 22.02 6.27
CA SER A 13 33.06 22.11 6.20
C SER A 13 33.74 20.75 6.29
N SER A 14 33.23 19.83 7.12
CA SER A 14 33.79 18.48 7.27
C SER A 14 33.54 17.58 6.03
N LEU A 15 32.46 17.82 5.28
CA LEU A 15 32.14 17.13 4.03
C LEU A 15 32.94 17.68 2.82
N GLY A 16 33.77 18.72 3.01
CA GLY A 16 34.57 19.32 1.94
C GLY A 16 33.72 19.98 0.84
N ILE A 17 32.48 20.33 1.13
CA ILE A 17 31.57 20.97 0.18
C ILE A 17 31.98 22.43 0.04
N ASN A 18 32.57 22.78 -1.09
CA ASN A 18 32.89 24.14 -1.45
C ASN A 18 32.25 24.55 -2.79
N LEU A 19 32.11 25.85 -3.00
CA LEU A 19 31.49 26.38 -4.22
C LEU A 19 32.21 25.98 -5.51
N ALA A 20 33.53 25.82 -5.45
CA ALA A 20 34.33 25.39 -6.59
C ALA A 20 34.04 23.93 -6.99
N THR A 21 33.93 23.05 -5.99
CA THR A 21 33.53 21.64 -6.19
C THR A 21 32.12 21.54 -6.77
N ILE A 22 31.19 22.35 -6.28
CA ILE A 22 29.82 22.40 -6.83
C ILE A 22 29.83 22.89 -8.26
N ALA A 23 30.59 23.95 -8.59
CA ALA A 23 30.67 24.48 -9.95
C ALA A 23 31.26 23.47 -10.95
N GLN A 24 32.31 22.73 -10.56
CA GLN A 24 32.87 21.63 -11.36
C GLN A 24 31.89 20.47 -11.52
N SER A 25 31.10 20.16 -10.48
CA SER A 25 30.10 19.11 -10.51
C SER A 25 28.93 19.47 -11.42
N LEU A 26 28.60 20.75 -11.62
CA LEU A 26 27.57 21.20 -12.55
C LEU A 26 27.86 20.83 -14.00
N ASP A 27 29.09 21.00 -14.46
CA ASP A 27 29.48 20.62 -15.83
C ASP A 27 29.36 19.10 -16.05
N ASN A 28 29.78 18.32 -15.07
CA ASN A 28 29.60 16.86 -15.07
C ASN A 28 28.11 16.49 -15.08
N ALA A 29 27.28 17.16 -14.28
CA ALA A 29 25.83 16.93 -14.24
C ALA A 29 25.17 17.25 -15.60
N VAL A 30 25.52 18.38 -16.21
CA VAL A 30 25.03 18.74 -17.56
C VAL A 30 25.45 17.71 -18.60
N THR A 31 26.70 17.28 -18.57
CA THR A 31 27.22 16.24 -19.48
C THR A 31 26.48 14.91 -19.25
N PHE A 32 26.22 14.53 -18.01
CA PHE A 32 25.47 13.34 -17.66
C PHE A 32 24.03 13.41 -18.18
N VAL A 33 23.34 14.53 -17.95
CA VAL A 33 21.98 14.75 -18.49
C VAL A 33 21.95 14.70 -20.00
N ARG A 34 22.95 15.28 -20.69
CA ARG A 34 23.04 15.21 -22.17
C ARG A 34 23.16 13.77 -22.67
N ARG A 35 23.83 12.88 -21.95
CA ARG A 35 23.95 11.45 -22.31
C ARG A 35 22.63 10.69 -22.20
N MET A 36 21.64 11.24 -21.50
CA MET A 36 20.29 10.65 -21.41
C MET A 36 19.44 10.94 -22.64
N PHE A 37 19.88 11.82 -23.54
CA PHE A 37 19.15 12.20 -24.75
C PHE A 37 19.93 11.83 -26.02
N PRO A 38 19.21 11.39 -27.11
CA PRO A 38 17.75 11.20 -27.18
C PRO A 38 17.25 10.03 -26.33
N LEU A 39 16.02 10.11 -25.84
CA LEU A 39 15.40 9.03 -25.05
C LEU A 39 15.15 7.81 -25.94
N ASP A 40 15.55 6.63 -25.46
CA ASP A 40 15.27 5.35 -26.12
C ASP A 40 14.10 4.66 -25.42
N PHE A 41 12.90 4.83 -25.96
CA PHE A 41 11.71 4.19 -25.44
C PHE A 41 11.62 2.75 -25.91
N PRO A 42 11.40 1.78 -24.99
CA PRO A 42 11.11 0.40 -25.37
C PRO A 42 9.82 0.31 -26.19
N SER A 43 9.66 -0.79 -26.91
CA SER A 43 8.43 -1.04 -27.66
C SER A 43 7.21 -1.02 -26.74
N PHE A 44 6.03 -0.69 -27.28
CA PHE A 44 4.78 -0.68 -26.50
C PHE A 44 4.51 -2.03 -25.82
N GLY A 45 4.77 -3.15 -26.53
CA GLY A 45 4.57 -4.49 -25.97
C GLY A 45 5.50 -4.77 -24.79
N GLU A 46 6.77 -4.39 -24.89
CA GLU A 46 7.75 -4.53 -23.80
C GLU A 46 7.37 -3.65 -22.61
N THR A 47 7.04 -2.39 -22.85
CA THR A 47 6.58 -1.46 -21.80
C THR A 47 5.36 -2.00 -21.07
N ALA A 48 4.36 -2.49 -21.81
CA ALA A 48 3.14 -3.06 -21.22
C ALA A 48 3.44 -4.31 -20.38
N SER A 49 4.34 -5.17 -20.84
CA SER A 49 4.76 -6.37 -20.10
C SER A 49 5.46 -6.01 -18.78
N LEU A 50 6.44 -5.08 -18.82
CA LEU A 50 7.17 -4.63 -17.63
C LEU A 50 6.26 -3.94 -16.60
N LEU A 51 5.32 -3.11 -17.09
CA LEU A 51 4.33 -2.49 -16.22
C LEU A 51 3.35 -3.50 -15.64
N ALA A 52 2.87 -4.46 -16.43
CA ALA A 52 1.98 -5.52 -15.96
C ALA A 52 2.63 -6.37 -14.86
N GLU A 53 3.90 -6.76 -15.05
CA GLU A 53 4.66 -7.48 -14.02
C GLU A 53 4.81 -6.65 -12.74
N THR A 54 5.22 -5.40 -12.87
CA THR A 54 5.37 -4.48 -11.71
C THR A 54 4.05 -4.31 -10.96
N LEU A 55 2.96 -4.04 -11.68
CA LEU A 55 1.63 -3.88 -11.08
C LEU A 55 1.14 -5.16 -10.43
N ALA A 56 1.44 -6.33 -11.01
CA ALA A 56 1.09 -7.63 -10.44
C ALA A 56 1.83 -7.88 -9.12
N VAL A 57 3.13 -7.62 -9.06
CA VAL A 57 3.94 -7.73 -7.83
C VAL A 57 3.40 -6.81 -6.75
N VAL A 58 3.16 -5.54 -7.07
CA VAL A 58 2.65 -4.53 -6.13
C VAL A 58 1.24 -4.89 -5.64
N PHE A 59 0.38 -5.37 -6.53
CA PHE A 59 -0.96 -5.81 -6.19
C PHE A 59 -0.93 -7.01 -5.23
N LEU A 60 -0.14 -8.04 -5.53
CA LEU A 60 0.00 -9.22 -4.68
C LEU A 60 0.60 -8.86 -3.31
N ALA A 61 1.60 -8.00 -3.26
CA ALA A 61 2.18 -7.51 -2.01
C ALA A 61 1.15 -6.77 -1.16
N THR A 62 0.34 -5.91 -1.79
CA THR A 62 -0.70 -5.16 -1.10
C THR A 62 -1.84 -6.08 -0.64
N ALA A 63 -2.28 -7.01 -1.47
CA ALA A 63 -3.28 -8.00 -1.10
C ALA A 63 -2.83 -8.88 0.07
N LEU A 64 -1.59 -9.37 0.03
CA LEU A 64 -0.98 -10.12 1.12
C LEU A 64 -0.94 -9.30 2.41
N SER A 65 -0.52 -8.05 2.32
CA SER A 65 -0.45 -7.16 3.49
C SER A 65 -1.83 -6.88 4.09
N VAL A 66 -2.85 -6.65 3.27
CA VAL A 66 -4.24 -6.47 3.74
C VAL A 66 -4.72 -7.73 4.45
N LEU A 67 -4.51 -8.91 3.84
CA LEU A 67 -4.92 -10.19 4.41
C LEU A 67 -4.28 -10.44 5.78
N LEU A 68 -2.97 -10.22 5.90
CA LEU A 68 -2.24 -10.41 7.15
C LEU A 68 -2.53 -9.30 8.18
N SER A 69 -2.83 -8.09 7.73
CA SER A 69 -3.10 -6.95 8.62
C SER A 69 -4.43 -7.07 9.35
N VAL A 70 -5.45 -7.70 8.76
CA VAL A 70 -6.76 -7.86 9.40
C VAL A 70 -6.65 -8.58 10.75
N PRO A 71 -6.11 -9.81 10.86
CA PRO A 71 -6.00 -10.49 12.16
C PRO A 71 -5.07 -9.74 13.13
N VAL A 72 -3.98 -9.12 12.62
CA VAL A 72 -3.06 -8.34 13.45
C VAL A 72 -3.75 -7.11 14.03
N ALA A 73 -4.52 -6.38 13.23
CA ALA A 73 -5.27 -5.21 13.68
C ALA A 73 -6.33 -5.57 14.71
N LEU A 74 -7.08 -6.66 14.47
CA LEU A 74 -8.08 -7.18 15.41
C LEU A 74 -7.45 -7.57 16.75
N ALA A 75 -6.25 -8.12 16.74
CA ALA A 75 -5.51 -8.46 17.95
C ALA A 75 -4.88 -7.23 18.63
N ALA A 76 -4.55 -6.17 17.89
CA ALA A 76 -3.90 -4.96 18.38
C ALA A 76 -4.87 -3.93 18.96
N ALA A 77 -6.10 -3.85 18.42
CA ALA A 77 -7.10 -2.86 18.84
C ALA A 77 -7.69 -3.18 20.22
N SER A 78 -7.83 -2.13 21.05
CA SER A 78 -8.38 -2.25 22.41
C SER A 78 -9.86 -2.58 22.43
N SER A 79 -10.59 -2.15 21.40
CA SER A 79 -12.02 -2.39 21.26
C SER A 79 -12.37 -3.86 20.97
N THR A 80 -11.44 -4.62 20.35
CA THR A 80 -11.66 -6.01 19.94
C THR A 80 -10.99 -7.04 20.83
N THR A 81 -9.83 -6.73 21.41
CA THR A 81 -9.02 -7.67 22.20
C THR A 81 -9.01 -7.32 23.69
N ARG A 82 -9.35 -8.32 24.56
CA ARG A 82 -9.28 -8.20 26.02
C ARG A 82 -7.95 -8.67 26.61
N GLY A 83 -7.19 -9.51 25.92
CA GLY A 83 -5.94 -10.07 26.39
C GLY A 83 -4.77 -9.08 26.26
N LYS A 84 -4.19 -8.65 27.38
CA LYS A 84 -3.00 -7.78 27.37
C LYS A 84 -1.83 -8.38 26.58
N VAL A 85 -1.62 -9.70 26.67
CA VAL A 85 -0.56 -10.43 25.97
C VAL A 85 -0.82 -10.39 24.46
N SER A 86 -1.99 -10.77 23.98
CA SER A 86 -2.34 -10.74 22.55
C SER A 86 -2.18 -9.33 21.95
N ARG A 87 -2.67 -8.32 22.67
CA ARG A 87 -2.56 -6.92 22.25
C ARG A 87 -1.10 -6.45 22.19
N SER A 88 -0.31 -6.77 23.23
CA SER A 88 1.11 -6.41 23.25
C SER A 88 1.88 -7.11 22.11
N THR A 89 1.66 -8.41 21.91
CA THR A 89 2.30 -9.17 20.82
C THR A 89 1.94 -8.61 19.45
N ALA A 90 0.65 -8.34 19.18
CA ALA A 90 0.23 -7.76 17.91
C ALA A 90 0.82 -6.36 17.68
N ARG A 91 0.87 -5.51 18.70
CA ARG A 91 1.52 -4.20 18.62
C ARG A 91 3.04 -4.31 18.40
N THR A 92 3.68 -5.28 19.04
CA THR A 92 5.11 -5.57 18.80
C THR A 92 5.36 -6.01 17.37
N ILE A 93 4.51 -6.88 16.80
CA ILE A 93 4.59 -7.29 15.38
C ILE A 93 4.47 -6.07 14.46
N ILE A 94 3.50 -5.18 14.73
CA ILE A 94 3.33 -3.93 13.96
C ILE A 94 4.58 -3.05 14.02
N VAL A 95 5.19 -2.90 15.20
CA VAL A 95 6.40 -2.09 15.39
C VAL A 95 7.59 -2.73 14.67
N LEU A 96 7.81 -4.03 14.84
CA LEU A 96 8.92 -4.76 14.21
C LEU A 96 8.80 -4.75 12.68
N ALA A 97 7.60 -4.98 12.13
CA ALA A 97 7.38 -4.95 10.68
C ALA A 97 7.69 -3.57 10.07
N ARG A 98 7.53 -2.48 10.84
CA ARG A 98 7.86 -1.11 10.41
C ARG A 98 9.31 -0.71 10.66
N ALA A 99 9.96 -1.36 11.63
CA ALA A 99 11.35 -1.04 11.99
C ALA A 99 12.34 -1.56 10.94
N VAL A 100 12.01 -2.69 10.28
CA VAL A 100 12.89 -3.28 9.26
C VAL A 100 12.61 -2.62 7.91
N PRO A 101 13.60 -2.00 7.25
CA PRO A 101 13.43 -1.45 5.90
C PRO A 101 13.05 -2.56 4.89
N ASP A 102 12.17 -2.22 3.96
CA ASP A 102 11.69 -3.14 2.92
C ASP A 102 12.81 -3.69 2.03
N ILE A 103 13.85 -2.90 1.76
CA ILE A 103 15.04 -3.36 1.02
C ILE A 103 15.81 -4.46 1.78
N VAL A 104 15.91 -4.38 3.10
CA VAL A 104 16.56 -5.40 3.93
C VAL A 104 15.76 -6.71 3.88
N LEU A 105 14.42 -6.60 3.99
CA LEU A 105 13.53 -7.75 3.81
C LEU A 105 13.64 -8.34 2.41
N ALA A 106 13.76 -7.50 1.37
CA ALA A 106 13.92 -7.97 0.01
C ALA A 106 15.21 -8.77 -0.18
N ILE A 107 16.34 -8.26 0.31
CA ILE A 107 17.63 -8.96 0.26
C ILE A 107 17.56 -10.29 1.02
N PHE A 108 16.91 -10.31 2.19
CA PHE A 108 16.68 -11.52 2.95
C PHE A 108 15.86 -12.55 2.15
N PHE A 109 14.70 -12.13 1.61
CA PHE A 109 13.84 -13.05 0.86
C PHE A 109 14.46 -13.49 -0.48
N LEU A 110 15.28 -12.65 -1.11
CA LEU A 110 16.06 -13.05 -2.28
C LEU A 110 17.08 -14.16 -1.96
N ARG A 111 17.64 -14.13 -0.76
CA ARG A 111 18.52 -15.21 -0.29
C ARG A 111 17.77 -16.51 0.00
N VAL A 112 16.55 -16.40 0.53
CA VAL A 112 15.70 -17.55 0.89
C VAL A 112 15.05 -18.20 -0.32
N PHE A 113 14.45 -17.38 -1.21
CA PHE A 113 13.59 -17.85 -2.30
C PHE A 113 14.23 -17.72 -3.69
N GLY A 114 15.40 -17.11 -3.78
CA GLY A 114 16.05 -16.79 -5.05
C GLY A 114 15.59 -15.46 -5.65
N LEU A 115 16.24 -15.09 -6.77
CA LEU A 115 15.88 -13.90 -7.54
C LEU A 115 14.47 -14.05 -8.11
N GLY A 116 13.68 -12.98 -8.03
CA GLY A 116 12.37 -12.95 -8.65
C GLY A 116 11.30 -12.21 -7.82
N ALA A 117 10.15 -12.12 -8.40
CA ALA A 117 9.02 -11.35 -7.89
C ALA A 117 8.45 -11.86 -6.54
N ALA A 118 8.60 -13.16 -6.22
CA ALA A 118 8.15 -13.73 -4.95
C ALA A 118 8.82 -13.05 -3.74
N ALA A 119 10.13 -12.80 -3.82
CA ALA A 119 10.88 -12.09 -2.78
C ALA A 119 10.36 -10.66 -2.60
N GLY A 120 10.06 -9.96 -3.69
CA GLY A 120 9.48 -8.62 -3.65
C GLY A 120 8.07 -8.57 -3.06
N VAL A 121 7.21 -9.52 -3.44
CA VAL A 121 5.85 -9.65 -2.87
C VAL A 121 5.92 -9.86 -1.36
N LEU A 122 6.79 -10.73 -0.88
CA LEU A 122 6.95 -11.02 0.55
C LEU A 122 7.56 -9.83 1.29
N ALA A 123 8.59 -9.19 0.75
CA ALA A 123 9.25 -8.05 1.38
C ALA A 123 8.29 -6.87 1.56
N MET A 124 7.68 -6.40 0.46
CA MET A 124 6.71 -5.31 0.50
C MET A 124 5.46 -5.70 1.29
N GLY A 125 5.01 -6.95 1.14
CA GLY A 125 3.83 -7.46 1.83
C GLY A 125 3.99 -7.40 3.34
N ILE A 126 5.06 -7.99 3.88
CA ILE A 126 5.31 -8.06 5.33
C ILE A 126 5.62 -6.66 5.89
N HIS A 127 6.45 -5.86 5.22
CA HIS A 127 6.68 -4.48 5.64
C HIS A 127 5.38 -3.67 5.71
N SER A 128 4.49 -3.86 4.74
CA SER A 128 3.20 -3.16 4.68
C SER A 128 2.24 -3.59 5.78
N VAL A 129 2.36 -4.80 6.35
CA VAL A 129 1.56 -5.25 7.51
C VAL A 129 1.70 -4.29 8.69
N GLY A 130 2.91 -3.80 8.94
CA GLY A 130 3.15 -2.84 10.01
C GLY A 130 2.40 -1.51 9.83
N MET A 131 2.30 -1.02 8.59
CA MET A 131 1.60 0.23 8.28
C MET A 131 0.09 0.03 8.25
N ILE A 132 -0.39 -0.94 7.47
CA ILE A 132 -1.83 -1.22 7.33
C ILE A 132 -2.41 -1.70 8.66
N GLY A 133 -1.72 -2.61 9.36
CA GLY A 133 -2.16 -3.15 10.64
C GLY A 133 -2.33 -2.06 11.71
N LYS A 134 -1.42 -1.08 11.75
CA LYS A 134 -1.57 0.08 12.64
C LYS A 134 -2.81 0.90 12.27
N LEU A 135 -2.95 1.31 11.00
CA LEU A 135 -4.07 2.15 10.56
C LEU A 135 -5.42 1.44 10.71
N TYR A 136 -5.45 0.11 10.50
CA TYR A 136 -6.65 -0.68 10.71
C TYR A 136 -7.00 -0.79 12.20
N ALA A 137 -5.99 -0.95 13.09
CA ALA A 137 -6.21 -0.98 14.53
C ALA A 137 -6.72 0.38 15.04
N ASP A 138 -6.14 1.48 14.57
CA ASP A 138 -6.58 2.84 14.91
C ASP A 138 -8.03 3.06 14.44
N ALA A 139 -8.36 2.68 13.21
CA ALA A 139 -9.72 2.78 12.68
C ALA A 139 -10.75 1.94 13.47
N LEU A 140 -10.35 0.78 13.99
CA LEU A 140 -11.18 -0.04 14.87
C LEU A 140 -11.39 0.59 16.25
N GLU A 141 -10.40 1.32 16.76
CA GLU A 141 -10.47 2.03 18.04
C GLU A 141 -11.29 3.33 17.96
N GLU A 142 -11.39 3.93 16.77
CA GLU A 142 -12.19 5.14 16.51
C GLU A 142 -13.68 4.86 16.23
N LEU A 143 -14.09 3.59 16.10
CA LEU A 143 -15.50 3.25 15.87
C LEU A 143 -16.38 3.61 17.06
N ASP A 144 -17.59 4.11 16.77
CA ASP A 144 -18.62 4.31 17.77
C ASP A 144 -19.04 2.96 18.38
N ASP A 145 -19.04 2.90 19.70
CA ASP A 145 -19.42 1.73 20.47
C ASP A 145 -20.94 1.50 20.53
N GLY A 146 -21.76 2.46 20.11
CA GLY A 146 -23.22 2.41 20.19
C GLY A 146 -23.85 1.16 19.56
N PRO A 147 -23.53 0.82 18.30
CA PRO A 147 -24.06 -0.39 17.66
C PRO A 147 -23.64 -1.68 18.38
N ARG A 148 -22.41 -1.74 18.89
CA ARG A 148 -21.91 -2.87 19.67
C ARG A 148 -22.67 -3.03 20.99
N GLN A 149 -22.86 -1.94 21.72
CA GLN A 149 -23.60 -1.93 22.99
C GLN A 149 -25.06 -2.31 22.80
N SER A 150 -25.68 -1.89 21.69
CA SER A 150 -27.06 -2.25 21.38
C SER A 150 -27.23 -3.76 21.18
N VAL A 151 -26.29 -4.42 20.47
CA VAL A 151 -26.31 -5.88 20.29
C VAL A 151 -25.97 -6.60 21.60
N GLU A 152 -25.09 -6.04 22.44
CA GLU A 152 -24.75 -6.57 23.75
C GLU A 152 -25.97 -6.53 24.69
N ALA A 153 -26.70 -5.41 24.72
CA ALA A 153 -27.92 -5.26 25.49
C ALA A 153 -29.03 -6.24 25.07
N ALA A 154 -29.06 -6.60 23.78
CA ALA A 154 -29.98 -7.62 23.24
C ALA A 154 -29.52 -9.07 23.51
N GLY A 155 -28.43 -9.28 24.26
CA GLY A 155 -27.90 -10.60 24.58
C GLY A 155 -27.09 -11.24 23.44
N GLY A 156 -26.68 -10.46 22.43
CA GLY A 156 -25.91 -10.94 21.31
C GLY A 156 -24.49 -11.38 21.68
N THR A 157 -24.02 -12.44 21.01
CA THR A 157 -22.65 -12.93 21.16
C THR A 157 -21.60 -11.93 20.66
N ARG A 158 -20.36 -12.03 21.10
CA ARG A 158 -19.27 -11.13 20.68
C ARG A 158 -19.06 -11.10 19.17
N GLY A 159 -19.20 -12.24 18.48
CA GLY A 159 -19.14 -12.28 17.03
C GLY A 159 -20.24 -11.44 16.39
N GLN A 160 -21.46 -11.47 16.92
CA GLN A 160 -22.59 -10.66 16.46
C GLN A 160 -22.38 -9.18 16.76
N GLN A 161 -21.89 -8.82 17.95
CA GLN A 161 -21.51 -7.46 18.32
C GLN A 161 -20.48 -6.89 17.35
N PHE A 162 -19.47 -7.70 17.02
CA PHE A 162 -18.41 -7.33 16.09
C PHE A 162 -18.95 -7.17 14.66
N LEU A 163 -19.73 -8.12 14.17
CA LEU A 163 -20.34 -8.06 12.84
C LEU A 163 -21.32 -6.89 12.68
N ALA A 164 -21.99 -6.49 13.73
CA ALA A 164 -22.90 -5.33 13.71
C ALA A 164 -22.17 -3.99 13.67
N ALA A 165 -21.01 -3.89 14.34
CA ALA A 165 -20.23 -2.66 14.41
C ALA A 165 -19.33 -2.40 13.18
N LEU A 166 -18.88 -3.47 12.53
CA LEU A 166 -17.79 -3.41 11.53
C LEU A 166 -18.15 -3.00 10.10
N PRO A 167 -19.28 -3.40 9.47
CA PRO A 167 -19.29 -3.44 8.02
C PRO A 167 -19.45 -2.11 7.29
N GLN A 168 -20.25 -1.18 7.81
CA GLN A 168 -20.64 -0.02 7.00
C GLN A 168 -19.68 1.19 7.08
N PRO A 169 -19.24 1.68 8.25
CA PRO A 169 -18.36 2.84 8.32
C PRO A 169 -16.89 2.48 8.07
N LEU A 170 -16.45 1.27 8.40
CA LEU A 170 -15.05 0.88 8.38
C LEU A 170 -14.54 0.45 7.01
N LEU A 171 -15.35 -0.27 6.23
CA LEU A 171 -14.91 -0.84 4.95
C LEU A 171 -14.36 0.20 3.96
N PRO A 172 -14.98 1.38 3.75
CA PRO A 172 -14.41 2.42 2.90
C PRO A 172 -13.04 2.90 3.37
N GLN A 173 -12.84 3.04 4.69
CA GLN A 173 -11.57 3.47 5.27
C GLN A 173 -10.48 2.40 5.10
N LEU A 174 -10.81 1.12 5.29
CA LEU A 174 -9.88 0.01 5.04
C LEU A 174 -9.45 -0.04 3.57
N ILE A 175 -10.38 0.11 2.63
CA ILE A 175 -10.08 0.13 1.20
C ILE A 175 -9.24 1.36 0.85
N ALA A 176 -9.56 2.54 1.39
CA ALA A 176 -8.78 3.75 1.15
C ALA A 176 -7.33 3.61 1.64
N THR A 177 -7.12 2.97 2.79
CA THR A 177 -5.79 2.66 3.33
C THR A 177 -5.04 1.66 2.44
N ALA A 178 -5.72 0.62 1.95
CA ALA A 178 -5.12 -0.36 1.04
C ALA A 178 -4.70 0.29 -0.29
N LEU A 179 -5.55 1.15 -0.88
CA LEU A 179 -5.21 1.91 -2.08
C LEU A 179 -4.03 2.85 -1.86
N HIS A 180 -3.98 3.55 -0.74
CA HIS A 180 -2.84 4.39 -0.40
C HIS A 180 -1.54 3.58 -0.28
N ARG A 181 -1.62 2.38 0.32
CA ARG A 181 -0.45 1.50 0.42
C ARG A 181 -0.03 0.94 -0.95
N PHE A 182 -0.98 0.66 -1.82
CA PHE A 182 -0.70 0.26 -3.19
C PHE A 182 0.13 1.32 -3.94
N ASP A 183 -0.24 2.61 -3.82
CA ASP A 183 0.51 3.73 -4.41
C ASP A 183 1.95 3.81 -3.87
N ILE A 184 2.14 3.62 -2.55
CA ILE A 184 3.47 3.60 -1.94
C ILE A 184 4.27 2.41 -2.43
N ASN A 185 3.68 1.21 -2.45
CA ASN A 185 4.34 -0.01 -2.89
C ASN A 185 4.80 0.08 -4.36
N LEU A 186 4.05 0.78 -5.23
CA LEU A 186 4.46 0.99 -6.62
C LEU A 186 5.78 1.76 -6.71
N ARG A 187 5.93 2.82 -5.93
CA ARG A 187 7.19 3.59 -5.89
C ARG A 187 8.33 2.77 -5.30
N THR A 188 8.06 2.01 -4.26
CA THR A 188 9.04 1.12 -3.61
C THR A 188 9.48 -0.01 -4.53
N SER A 189 8.61 -0.54 -5.39
CA SER A 189 8.92 -1.64 -6.31
C SER A 189 10.08 -1.31 -7.27
N VAL A 190 10.20 -0.02 -7.65
CA VAL A 190 11.32 0.45 -8.49
C VAL A 190 12.66 0.29 -7.77
N LEU A 191 12.72 0.64 -6.47
CA LEU A 191 13.93 0.46 -5.67
C LEU A 191 14.27 -1.01 -5.47
N LEU A 192 13.26 -1.86 -5.26
CA LEU A 192 13.44 -3.30 -5.12
C LEU A 192 13.90 -3.97 -6.42
N GLY A 193 13.64 -3.36 -7.58
CA GLY A 193 14.19 -3.79 -8.87
C GLY A 193 15.72 -3.82 -8.88
N TYR A 194 16.40 -2.89 -8.20
CA TYR A 194 17.85 -2.86 -8.07
C TYR A 194 18.42 -4.09 -7.34
N VAL A 195 17.63 -4.74 -6.51
CA VAL A 195 18.03 -5.97 -5.82
C VAL A 195 17.51 -7.24 -6.51
N GLY A 196 16.85 -7.13 -7.67
CA GLY A 196 16.50 -8.29 -8.49
C GLY A 196 15.05 -8.77 -8.36
N VAL A 197 14.12 -7.88 -7.96
CA VAL A 197 12.68 -8.15 -7.86
C VAL A 197 12.01 -7.97 -9.22
N GLY A 198 12.32 -8.34 -10.30
CA GLY A 198 11.57 -8.27 -11.57
C GLY A 198 10.93 -6.92 -11.94
N GLY A 199 10.24 -6.88 -13.06
CA GLY A 199 9.47 -5.74 -13.55
C GLY A 199 10.32 -4.56 -14.05
N ILE A 200 9.67 -3.40 -14.17
CA ILE A 200 10.29 -2.19 -14.74
C ILE A 200 11.47 -1.67 -13.90
N GLY A 201 11.46 -1.91 -12.58
CA GLY A 201 12.56 -1.51 -11.70
C GLY A 201 13.85 -2.26 -12.01
N LEU A 202 13.78 -3.56 -12.31
CA LEU A 202 14.93 -4.36 -12.75
C LEU A 202 15.44 -3.88 -14.13
N ALA A 203 14.53 -3.61 -15.06
CA ALA A 203 14.91 -3.10 -16.38
C ALA A 203 15.65 -1.74 -16.29
N ILE A 204 15.23 -0.85 -15.37
CA ILE A 204 15.96 0.40 -15.08
C ILE A 204 17.36 0.09 -14.52
N ALA A 205 17.44 -0.82 -13.55
CA ALA A 205 18.71 -1.18 -12.94
C ALA A 205 19.69 -1.76 -13.98
N ASP A 206 19.22 -2.62 -14.87
CA ASP A 206 20.03 -3.23 -15.92
C ASP A 206 20.48 -2.22 -16.96
N ALA A 207 19.61 -1.29 -17.38
CA ALA A 207 19.96 -0.20 -18.26
C ALA A 207 21.06 0.69 -17.66
N LEU A 208 20.96 1.02 -16.37
CA LEU A 208 21.96 1.83 -15.68
C LEU A 208 23.28 1.09 -15.46
N ARG A 209 23.25 -0.23 -15.17
CA ARG A 209 24.45 -1.07 -15.05
C ARG A 209 25.18 -1.24 -16.38
N SER A 210 24.45 -1.30 -17.49
CA SER A 210 24.99 -1.34 -18.84
C SER A 210 25.38 0.03 -19.40
N LEU A 211 25.25 1.10 -18.61
CA LEU A 211 25.51 2.50 -18.99
C LEU A 211 24.60 3.01 -20.12
N ASP A 212 23.48 2.34 -20.38
CA ASP A 212 22.44 2.77 -21.31
C ASP A 212 21.51 3.78 -20.63
N TYR A 213 22.01 5.00 -20.49
CA TYR A 213 21.28 6.07 -19.79
C TYR A 213 20.04 6.54 -20.56
N GLN A 214 20.02 6.39 -21.89
CA GLN A 214 18.89 6.79 -22.74
C GLN A 214 17.67 5.91 -22.46
N ARG A 215 17.88 4.60 -22.42
CA ARG A 215 16.85 3.63 -22.07
C ARG A 215 16.44 3.71 -20.58
N GLY A 216 17.43 3.82 -19.68
CA GLY A 216 17.17 3.96 -18.25
C GLY A 216 16.28 5.17 -17.91
N MET A 217 16.56 6.33 -18.53
CA MET A 217 15.75 7.55 -18.35
C MET A 217 14.36 7.39 -18.96
N ALA A 218 14.22 6.78 -20.14
CA ALA A 218 12.94 6.53 -20.78
C ALA A 218 12.04 5.65 -19.88
N LEU A 219 12.59 4.56 -19.33
CA LEU A 219 11.91 3.68 -18.40
C LEU A 219 11.51 4.41 -17.08
N ALA A 220 12.39 5.26 -16.55
CA ALA A 220 12.11 6.05 -15.35
C ALA A 220 10.94 7.03 -15.58
N LEU A 221 10.87 7.66 -16.76
CA LEU A 221 9.73 8.52 -17.12
C LEU A 221 8.43 7.74 -17.28
N ILE A 222 8.47 6.53 -17.82
CA ILE A 222 7.31 5.64 -17.90
C ILE A 222 6.79 5.31 -16.51
N VAL A 223 7.67 4.99 -15.56
CA VAL A 223 7.28 4.73 -14.16
C VAL A 223 6.70 5.98 -13.51
N LEU A 224 7.33 7.13 -13.72
CA LEU A 224 6.82 8.40 -13.20
C LEU A 224 5.39 8.65 -13.68
N LEU A 225 5.15 8.47 -14.98
CA LEU A 225 3.82 8.63 -15.57
C LEU A 225 2.83 7.62 -14.98
N ALA A 226 3.23 6.34 -14.87
CA ALA A 226 2.41 5.30 -14.27
C ALA A 226 2.05 5.63 -12.81
N CYS A 227 3.00 6.11 -12.01
CA CYS A 227 2.76 6.53 -10.62
C CYS A 227 1.76 7.70 -10.56
N VAL A 228 1.92 8.72 -11.42
CA VAL A 228 1.00 9.87 -11.46
C VAL A 228 -0.40 9.43 -11.84
N VAL A 229 -0.55 8.64 -12.90
CA VAL A 229 -1.85 8.12 -13.36
C VAL A 229 -2.51 7.28 -12.27
N LEU A 230 -1.76 6.39 -11.64
CA LEU A 230 -2.30 5.54 -10.59
C LEU A 230 -2.70 6.36 -9.35
N GLU A 231 -1.91 7.34 -8.94
CA GLU A 231 -2.24 8.23 -7.83
C GLU A 231 -3.52 9.03 -8.08
N LEU A 232 -3.73 9.50 -9.30
CA LEU A 232 -4.97 10.17 -9.69
C LEU A 232 -6.17 9.22 -9.62
N ILE A 233 -6.05 8.00 -10.14
CA ILE A 233 -7.11 6.97 -10.09
C ILE A 233 -7.41 6.59 -8.64
N SER A 234 -6.39 6.28 -7.85
CA SER A 234 -6.53 5.94 -6.43
C SER A 234 -7.11 7.09 -5.62
N GLY A 235 -6.69 8.33 -5.91
CA GLY A 235 -7.23 9.53 -5.29
C GLY A 235 -8.72 9.72 -5.57
N ALA A 236 -9.12 9.56 -6.82
CA ALA A 236 -10.54 9.62 -7.23
C ALA A 236 -11.36 8.49 -6.57
N ALA A 237 -10.83 7.27 -6.54
CA ALA A 237 -11.48 6.14 -5.88
C ALA A 237 -11.65 6.37 -4.37
N ARG A 238 -10.62 6.87 -3.68
CA ARG A 238 -10.69 7.23 -2.26
C ARG A 238 -11.73 8.34 -2.01
N ALA A 239 -11.73 9.39 -2.81
CA ALA A 239 -12.70 10.47 -2.69
C ALA A 239 -14.14 9.98 -2.89
N ALA A 240 -14.36 9.10 -3.87
CA ALA A 240 -15.67 8.49 -4.12
C ALA A 240 -16.13 7.57 -2.96
N LEU A 241 -15.20 6.84 -2.32
CA LEU A 241 -15.51 5.95 -1.20
C LEU A 241 -15.80 6.74 0.08
N LEU A 242 -14.95 7.71 0.43
CA LEU A 242 -15.05 8.48 1.67
C LEU A 242 -16.10 9.60 1.58
N GLY A 243 -16.30 10.21 0.41
CA GLY A 243 -17.33 11.23 0.18
C GLY A 243 -18.76 10.72 0.33
N ARG A 244 -18.97 9.40 0.32
CA ARG A 244 -20.30 8.76 0.56
C ARG A 244 -20.60 8.54 2.04
N THR A 245 -19.58 8.58 2.91
CA THR A 245 -19.71 8.32 4.35
C THR A 245 -19.59 9.59 5.19
N GLY A 246 -19.11 10.69 4.63
CA GLY A 246 -18.83 11.94 5.33
C GLY A 246 -19.67 13.09 4.82
N GLY A 247 -20.82 13.28 5.36
CA GLY A 247 -21.42 14.61 5.43
C GLY A 247 -20.62 15.43 6.44
N SER A 248 -19.67 16.23 5.98
CA SER A 248 -19.09 17.40 6.65
C SER A 248 -17.58 17.56 6.42
N ALA A 249 -17.28 18.70 5.83
CA ALA A 249 -16.15 19.60 6.09
C ALA A 249 -14.70 19.14 5.89
N GLY A 250 -14.11 19.67 4.82
CA GLY A 250 -12.86 20.37 4.97
C GLY A 250 -11.59 19.62 4.68
N ARG A 251 -11.27 19.56 3.43
CA ARG A 251 -9.96 19.91 2.86
C ARG A 251 -10.00 19.65 1.35
N THR A 252 -10.35 20.68 0.61
CA THR A 252 -10.36 20.61 -0.87
C THR A 252 -8.92 20.50 -1.37
N SER A 253 -8.52 19.30 -1.81
CA SER A 253 -7.32 19.12 -2.61
C SER A 253 -7.45 19.91 -3.92
N TRP A 254 -6.34 20.40 -4.47
CA TRP A 254 -6.31 21.09 -5.76
C TRP A 254 -6.94 20.26 -6.90
N ALA A 255 -6.87 18.91 -6.81
CA ALA A 255 -7.53 17.99 -7.74
C ALA A 255 -9.07 18.08 -7.66
N ASP A 256 -9.64 18.30 -6.48
CA ASP A 256 -11.09 18.53 -6.30
C ASP A 256 -11.58 19.81 -6.99
N ARG A 257 -10.73 20.83 -7.13
CA ARG A 257 -11.10 22.08 -7.80
C ARG A 257 -11.18 21.91 -9.31
N LEU A 258 -10.34 21.08 -9.92
CA LEU A 258 -10.34 20.82 -11.36
C LEU A 258 -11.58 20.02 -11.81
N TRP A 259 -12.11 19.14 -10.96
CA TRP A 259 -13.29 18.32 -11.29
C TRP A 259 -14.63 18.97 -10.92
N ARG A 260 -14.67 19.90 -9.96
CA ARG A 260 -15.91 20.58 -9.55
C ARG A 260 -16.35 21.71 -10.49
N SER A 261 -15.51 22.17 -11.41
CA SER A 261 -15.89 23.21 -12.35
C SER A 261 -16.96 22.78 -13.38
N SER A 262 -17.29 21.48 -13.45
CA SER A 262 -18.29 20.96 -14.38
C SER A 262 -19.62 20.52 -13.74
N ALA A 263 -19.78 20.60 -12.41
CA ALA A 263 -20.94 20.07 -11.71
C ALA A 263 -21.56 21.03 -10.68
N ALA A 264 -21.43 22.32 -10.90
CA ALA A 264 -22.06 23.33 -10.01
C ALA A 264 -23.36 23.85 -10.63
N SER A 265 -24.40 23.03 -10.58
CA SER A 265 -25.80 23.49 -10.53
C SER A 265 -26.66 22.29 -10.13
N ASP A 266 -27.05 22.29 -8.88
CA ASP A 266 -28.35 21.87 -8.37
C ASP A 266 -28.22 21.49 -6.87
N ILE A 267 -28.58 22.45 -6.02
CA ILE A 267 -28.91 22.18 -4.62
C ILE A 267 -30.39 21.76 -4.62
N PRO A 268 -30.72 20.47 -4.36
CA PRO A 268 -32.12 20.10 -4.25
C PRO A 268 -32.66 20.40 -2.84
N GLN A 269 -33.71 21.19 -2.79
CA GLN A 269 -34.67 21.24 -1.68
C GLN A 269 -35.41 19.87 -1.55
N ASN A 270 -34.74 18.83 -1.07
CA ASN A 270 -35.32 17.48 -1.10
C ASN A 270 -35.33 16.74 0.25
N ALA A 271 -35.08 17.42 1.39
CA ALA A 271 -35.18 16.77 2.71
C ALA A 271 -36.59 16.23 2.98
N THR A 272 -37.63 16.94 2.57
CA THR A 272 -39.03 16.55 2.77
C THR A 272 -39.46 15.38 1.85
N LYS A 273 -38.96 15.35 0.62
CA LYS A 273 -39.27 14.24 -0.31
C LYS A 273 -38.57 12.93 0.06
N THR A 274 -37.39 13.00 0.68
CA THR A 274 -36.65 11.82 1.14
C THR A 274 -37.34 11.17 2.33
N GLN A 275 -37.90 11.96 3.26
CA GLN A 275 -38.68 11.43 4.38
C GLN A 275 -40.00 10.81 3.94
N GLN A 276 -40.71 11.43 2.99
CA GLN A 276 -41.93 10.85 2.41
C GLN A 276 -41.69 9.57 1.61
N ALA A 277 -40.56 9.49 0.87
CA ALA A 277 -40.15 8.29 0.15
C ALA A 277 -39.74 7.16 1.11
N GLN A 278 -39.13 7.48 2.24
CA GLN A 278 -38.80 6.49 3.28
C GLN A 278 -40.03 5.98 4.00
N GLN A 279 -41.02 6.85 4.33
CA GLN A 279 -42.31 6.42 4.89
C GLN A 279 -43.11 5.57 3.94
N ALA A 280 -43.19 5.95 2.64
CA ALA A 280 -43.88 5.14 1.64
C ALA A 280 -43.21 3.79 1.39
N GLN A 281 -41.89 3.69 1.56
CA GLN A 281 -41.17 2.41 1.53
C GLN A 281 -41.42 1.56 2.78
N GLN A 282 -41.58 2.16 3.95
CA GLN A 282 -41.94 1.44 5.18
C GLN A 282 -43.38 0.91 5.13
N ASP A 283 -44.32 1.71 4.68
CA ASP A 283 -45.71 1.32 4.54
C ASP A 283 -45.92 0.22 3.47
N ALA A 284 -45.10 0.24 2.40
CA ALA A 284 -45.08 -0.80 1.37
C ALA A 284 -44.41 -2.11 1.85
N ALA A 285 -43.52 -2.03 2.83
CA ALA A 285 -42.85 -3.22 3.40
C ALA A 285 -43.72 -3.97 4.40
N GLU A 286 -44.67 -3.30 5.10
CA GLU A 286 -45.56 -3.94 6.05
C GLU A 286 -46.62 -4.87 5.43
N GLY A 287 -46.89 -4.73 4.13
CA GLY A 287 -47.84 -5.58 3.37
C GLY A 287 -47.23 -6.64 2.48
N ALA A 288 -45.92 -6.72 2.39
CA ALA A 288 -45.27 -7.68 1.50
C ALA A 288 -45.05 -9.04 2.18
N PRO A 289 -45.32 -10.18 1.51
CA PRO A 289 -45.06 -11.50 2.09
C PRO A 289 -43.57 -11.62 2.43
N GLU A 290 -43.27 -12.10 3.65
CA GLU A 290 -41.92 -12.28 4.18
C GLU A 290 -41.14 -13.24 3.24
N ARG A 291 -40.27 -12.67 2.42
CA ARG A 291 -39.44 -13.47 1.51
C ARG A 291 -38.27 -14.04 2.31
N LEU A 292 -38.17 -15.35 2.42
CA LEU A 292 -37.09 -16.06 3.10
C LEU A 292 -35.69 -15.81 2.49
N THR A 293 -35.65 -15.34 1.24
CA THR A 293 -34.42 -14.96 0.56
C THR A 293 -34.45 -13.47 0.20
N PRO A 294 -33.45 -12.68 0.62
CA PRO A 294 -33.41 -11.27 0.26
C PRO A 294 -33.29 -11.09 -1.27
N PRO A 295 -34.02 -10.14 -1.86
CA PRO A 295 -34.03 -9.93 -3.32
C PRO A 295 -32.64 -9.52 -3.83
N TRP A 296 -32.35 -9.83 -5.09
CA TRP A 296 -31.15 -9.35 -5.78
C TRP A 296 -31.24 -7.84 -5.98
N THR A 297 -30.61 -7.07 -5.12
CA THR A 297 -30.53 -5.62 -5.24
C THR A 297 -29.28 -5.22 -6.04
N ALA A 298 -29.33 -4.04 -6.68
CA ALA A 298 -28.18 -3.50 -7.44
C ALA A 298 -26.90 -3.43 -6.58
N ASP A 299 -27.02 -3.14 -5.27
CA ASP A 299 -25.91 -3.13 -4.34
C ASP A 299 -25.31 -4.52 -4.11
N ARG A 300 -26.14 -5.54 -4.11
CA ARG A 300 -25.68 -6.93 -3.97
C ARG A 300 -24.92 -7.38 -5.22
N ILE A 301 -25.47 -7.09 -6.40
CA ILE A 301 -24.81 -7.37 -7.69
C ILE A 301 -23.47 -6.66 -7.73
N ARG A 302 -23.41 -5.36 -7.41
CA ARG A 302 -22.16 -4.57 -7.39
C ARG A 302 -21.12 -5.16 -6.45
N ARG A 303 -21.54 -5.64 -5.26
CA ARG A 303 -20.62 -6.28 -4.29
C ARG A 303 -20.06 -7.59 -4.83
N PHE A 304 -20.89 -8.45 -5.42
CA PHE A 304 -20.41 -9.69 -6.04
C PHE A 304 -19.50 -9.43 -7.24
N THR A 305 -19.85 -8.46 -8.09
CA THR A 305 -19.02 -8.06 -9.23
C THR A 305 -17.67 -7.53 -8.76
N SER A 306 -17.62 -6.71 -7.70
CA SER A 306 -16.34 -6.21 -7.13
C SER A 306 -15.46 -7.34 -6.62
N ILE A 307 -16.05 -8.31 -5.91
CA ILE A 307 -15.30 -9.49 -5.41
C ILE A 307 -14.79 -10.32 -6.58
N ALA A 308 -15.63 -10.56 -7.61
CA ALA A 308 -15.22 -11.30 -8.80
C ALA A 308 -14.08 -10.61 -9.55
N VAL A 309 -14.14 -9.29 -9.72
CA VAL A 309 -13.08 -8.49 -10.35
C VAL A 309 -11.77 -8.61 -9.55
N VAL A 310 -11.81 -8.45 -8.25
CA VAL A 310 -10.62 -8.61 -7.40
C VAL A 310 -10.04 -10.02 -7.53
N LEU A 311 -10.89 -11.05 -7.54
CA LEU A 311 -10.44 -12.43 -7.73
C LEU A 311 -9.77 -12.65 -9.09
N VAL A 312 -10.36 -12.13 -10.16
CA VAL A 312 -9.81 -12.22 -11.52
C VAL A 312 -8.46 -11.51 -11.59
N ILE A 313 -8.35 -10.31 -11.04
CA ILE A 313 -7.08 -9.57 -10.98
C ILE A 313 -6.04 -10.36 -10.17
N THR A 314 -6.43 -10.96 -9.04
CA THR A 314 -5.52 -11.77 -8.22
C THR A 314 -5.00 -12.98 -9.00
N VAL A 315 -5.88 -13.71 -9.69
CA VAL A 315 -5.49 -14.87 -10.52
C VAL A 315 -4.58 -14.43 -11.67
N ALA A 316 -4.91 -13.33 -12.34
CA ALA A 316 -4.08 -12.77 -13.41
C ALA A 316 -2.69 -12.36 -12.88
N ALA A 317 -2.63 -11.68 -11.72
CA ALA A 317 -1.38 -11.27 -11.09
C ALA A 317 -0.51 -12.47 -10.68
N VAL A 318 -1.11 -13.51 -10.10
CA VAL A 318 -0.36 -14.74 -9.75
C VAL A 318 0.20 -15.43 -10.99
N ARG A 319 -0.55 -15.44 -12.11
CA ARG A 319 -0.05 -16.00 -13.39
C ARG A 319 1.06 -15.17 -14.01
N GLN A 320 0.98 -13.84 -13.87
CA GLN A 320 1.99 -12.92 -14.43
C GLN A 320 3.33 -13.00 -13.70
N VAL A 321 3.30 -13.34 -12.40
CA VAL A 321 4.46 -13.23 -11.51
C VAL A 321 5.27 -14.53 -11.42
N ASP A 322 4.86 -15.60 -12.08
CA ASP A 322 5.55 -16.91 -12.09
C ASP A 322 5.98 -17.39 -10.68
N ILE A 323 5.10 -17.21 -9.68
CA ILE A 323 5.38 -17.70 -8.33
C ILE A 323 5.27 -19.22 -8.31
N SER A 324 6.40 -19.90 -8.30
CA SER A 324 6.45 -21.35 -8.16
C SER A 324 6.21 -21.78 -6.71
N ALA A 325 5.19 -22.62 -6.49
CA ALA A 325 4.92 -23.20 -5.18
C ALA A 325 6.10 -24.04 -4.67
N SER A 326 6.85 -24.68 -5.57
CA SER A 326 8.05 -25.44 -5.22
C SER A 326 9.19 -24.53 -4.74
N SER A 327 9.37 -23.36 -5.35
CA SER A 327 10.37 -22.37 -4.90
C SER A 327 10.05 -21.83 -3.51
N LEU A 328 8.77 -21.54 -3.25
CA LEU A 328 8.33 -21.11 -1.92
C LEU A 328 8.53 -22.21 -0.87
N TRP A 329 8.20 -23.46 -1.21
CA TRP A 329 8.36 -24.59 -0.31
C TRP A 329 9.83 -24.87 0.01
N ASN A 330 10.68 -24.92 -1.01
CA ASN A 330 12.11 -25.12 -0.84
C ASN A 330 12.76 -23.95 -0.06
N GLY A 331 12.34 -22.72 -0.32
CA GLY A 331 12.80 -21.57 0.43
C GLY A 331 12.41 -21.63 1.91
N LEU A 332 11.19 -22.07 2.22
CA LEU A 332 10.74 -22.28 3.60
C LEU A 332 11.56 -23.36 4.32
N LEU A 333 11.91 -24.46 3.65
CA LEU A 333 12.74 -25.51 4.21
C LEU A 333 14.18 -25.03 4.48
N ASN A 334 14.71 -24.16 3.63
CA ASN A 334 16.05 -23.59 3.76
C ASN A 334 16.10 -22.35 4.67
N LEU A 335 14.97 -21.91 5.21
CA LEU A 335 14.88 -20.71 6.05
C LEU A 335 15.79 -20.79 7.30
N PRO A 336 15.87 -21.91 8.05
CA PRO A 336 16.75 -22.01 9.21
C PRO A 336 18.22 -21.85 8.84
N ASP A 337 18.66 -22.49 7.76
CA ASP A 337 20.05 -22.42 7.28
C ASP A 337 20.39 -21.01 6.80
N THR A 338 19.44 -20.37 6.10
CA THR A 338 19.61 -18.98 5.66
C THR A 338 19.68 -18.02 6.86
N LEU A 339 18.83 -18.21 7.89
CA LEU A 339 18.91 -17.43 9.12
C LEU A 339 20.24 -17.59 9.84
N ALA A 340 20.80 -18.82 9.86
CA ALA A 340 22.10 -19.08 10.46
C ALA A 340 23.24 -18.27 9.79
N LEU A 341 23.12 -17.91 8.51
CA LEU A 341 24.09 -17.06 7.82
C LEU A 341 24.08 -15.60 8.30
N PHE A 342 22.98 -15.15 8.90
CA PHE A 342 22.86 -13.79 9.43
C PHE A 342 23.21 -13.69 10.93
N PHE A 343 23.40 -14.84 11.63
CA PHE A 343 23.71 -14.88 13.05
C PHE A 343 24.91 -15.78 13.33
N PRO A 344 25.87 -15.35 14.17
CA PRO A 344 25.96 -14.04 14.78
C PRO A 344 26.32 -12.96 13.73
N PRO A 345 25.85 -11.71 13.87
CA PRO A 345 26.20 -10.65 12.94
C PRO A 345 27.72 -10.38 13.05
N SER A 346 28.46 -10.61 11.95
CA SER A 346 29.88 -10.25 11.91
C SER A 346 30.02 -8.74 11.75
N SER A 347 30.84 -8.11 12.55
CA SER A 347 31.15 -6.67 12.40
C SER A 347 31.96 -6.36 11.14
N GLY A 348 32.39 -7.39 10.40
CA GLY A 348 33.25 -7.22 9.22
C GLY A 348 34.54 -6.43 9.51
N GLY A 349 35.02 -6.43 10.75
CA GLY A 349 36.16 -5.63 11.17
C GLY A 349 35.84 -4.16 11.45
N ALA A 350 34.59 -3.72 11.22
CA ALA A 350 34.22 -2.31 11.42
C ALA A 350 34.27 -1.89 12.89
N MET A 351 34.05 -2.81 13.82
CA MET A 351 34.15 -2.51 15.25
C MET A 351 35.61 -2.30 15.69
N ASP A 352 36.53 -3.04 15.12
CA ASP A 352 37.96 -2.86 15.40
C ASP A 352 38.47 -1.52 14.85
N ALA A 353 37.95 -1.10 13.67
CA ALA A 353 38.26 0.18 13.06
C ALA A 353 37.60 1.39 13.79
N MET A 354 36.52 1.18 14.55
CA MET A 354 35.91 2.25 15.39
C MET A 354 36.54 2.40 16.77
N LEU A 355 37.25 1.39 17.24
CA LEU A 355 37.92 1.35 18.55
C LEU A 355 39.42 1.74 18.48
N THR A 356 40.00 1.86 17.29
CA THR A 356 41.32 2.39 16.98
C THR A 356 41.21 3.82 16.47
#